data_0f02df2b92a10071e766f21781b01bd6
#
_entry.id   0f02df2b92a10071e766f21781b01bd6
#
_cell.length_a   1.000
_cell.length_b   1.000
_cell.length_c   1.000
_cell.angle_alpha   90.00
_cell.angle_beta   90.00
_cell.angle_gamma   90.00
#
_symmetry.space_group_name_H-M   'P 1'
#
loop_
_entity.id
_entity.type
_entity.pdbx_description
1 polymer ?
#
loop_
_entity_poly.entity_id
_entity_poly.type
_entity_poly.pdbx_seq_one_letter_code
_entity_poly.pdbx_strand_id
1 'polypeptide(L)'
;DVFKSWNVDESYNYYKAVSQTSFNSLSQPSVAPYHVFYRNGSEVVKYLSSDKLYVVGLNNVLYPITNEAVVSLYGSKYKAKTIGLSEWPYYVKDTTTTVDVNSVYPGMFIKIAGKNYFIDNERKMREIAADAMRPNHLKPAYFRTLTANAVTGLEVGEIITNKVSELTSFVGY
;
A
#
# COMPACT_ATOMS: atom_id res chain seq x y z
N ASP A 1 8.96 -0.73 -9.93
CA ASP A 1 8.61 -1.38 -8.64
C ASP A 1 7.29 -0.86 -8.05
N VAL A 2 6.98 0.45 -8.16
CA VAL A 2 5.71 1.00 -7.65
C VAL A 2 4.51 0.35 -8.35
N PHE A 3 4.52 0.24 -9.66
CA PHE A 3 3.44 -0.42 -10.42
C PHE A 3 3.25 -1.88 -10.04
N LYS A 4 4.35 -2.61 -9.76
CA LYS A 4 4.28 -3.98 -9.24
C LYS A 4 3.58 -4.05 -7.89
N SER A 5 3.74 -3.02 -7.05
CA SER A 5 3.06 -2.95 -5.75
C SER A 5 1.53 -2.83 -5.89
N TRP A 6 1.06 -2.31 -7.03
CA TRP A 6 -0.37 -2.18 -7.35
C TRP A 6 -0.92 -3.35 -8.16
N ASN A 7 -0.11 -4.41 -8.38
CA ASN A 7 -0.49 -5.55 -9.22
C ASN A 7 -0.93 -5.13 -10.63
N VAL A 8 -0.29 -4.09 -11.17
CA VAL A 8 -0.47 -3.68 -12.56
C VAL A 8 0.44 -4.55 -13.39
N ASP A 9 -0.14 -5.31 -14.30
CA ASP A 9 0.61 -6.17 -15.21
C ASP A 9 1.35 -5.31 -16.23
N GLU A 10 2.67 -5.44 -16.28
CA GLU A 10 3.51 -4.74 -17.25
C GLU A 10 3.22 -5.17 -18.70
N SER A 11 2.58 -6.34 -18.89
CA SER A 11 2.14 -6.81 -20.21
C SER A 11 0.90 -6.09 -20.72
N TYR A 12 0.12 -5.45 -19.85
CA TYR A 12 -0.93 -4.53 -20.28
C TYR A 12 -0.25 -3.23 -20.72
N ASN A 13 -0.25 -2.98 -22.02
CA ASN A 13 0.23 -1.74 -22.64
C ASN A 13 -0.60 -0.52 -22.20
N TYR A 14 -0.58 -0.20 -20.90
CA TYR A 14 -1.08 1.09 -20.41
C TYR A 14 -0.17 2.25 -20.84
N TYR A 15 1.01 1.93 -21.34
CA TYR A 15 1.96 2.89 -21.89
C TYR A 15 2.07 2.66 -23.39
N LYS A 16 1.63 3.62 -24.18
CA LYS A 16 2.13 3.71 -25.54
C LYS A 16 3.54 4.32 -25.45
N ALA A 17 4.52 3.62 -25.97
CA ALA A 17 5.81 4.22 -26.21
C ALA A 17 5.59 5.40 -27.15
N VAL A 18 5.83 6.61 -26.67
CA VAL A 18 5.82 7.83 -27.47
C VAL A 18 7.26 8.16 -27.86
N SER A 19 7.46 8.67 -29.08
CA SER A 19 8.77 9.18 -29.47
C SER A 19 9.17 10.35 -28.57
N GLN A 20 10.49 10.59 -28.43
CA GLN A 20 10.97 11.77 -27.68
C GLN A 20 10.38 13.07 -28.25
N THR A 21 10.20 13.14 -29.58
CA THR A 21 9.58 14.30 -30.25
C THR A 21 8.13 14.47 -29.82
N SER A 22 7.36 13.36 -29.80
CA SER A 22 5.96 13.40 -29.34
C SER A 22 5.87 13.75 -27.86
N PHE A 23 6.78 13.24 -27.02
CA PHE A 23 6.85 13.59 -25.61
C PHE A 23 7.13 15.10 -25.42
N ASN A 24 8.08 15.65 -26.17
CA ASN A 24 8.44 17.06 -26.09
C ASN A 24 7.34 17.98 -26.62
N SER A 25 6.45 17.48 -27.51
CA SER A 25 5.30 18.23 -28.04
C SER A 25 4.09 18.23 -27.10
N LEU A 26 4.07 17.36 -26.08
CA LEU A 26 3.05 17.40 -25.06
C LEU A 26 3.24 18.69 -24.26
N SER A 27 2.27 19.60 -24.30
CA SER A 27 2.26 20.75 -23.41
C SER A 27 2.36 20.24 -21.98
N GLN A 28 3.42 20.62 -21.28
CA GLN A 28 3.56 20.32 -19.86
C GLN A 28 2.29 20.84 -19.17
N PRO A 29 1.47 20.00 -18.54
CA PRO A 29 0.36 20.50 -17.78
C PRO A 29 0.92 21.45 -16.71
N SER A 30 0.29 22.58 -16.54
CA SER A 30 0.61 23.54 -15.46
C SER A 30 0.30 22.98 -14.06
N VAL A 31 -0.15 21.73 -14.01
CA VAL A 31 -0.47 20.99 -12.78
C VAL A 31 0.79 20.26 -12.33
N ALA A 32 1.09 20.33 -11.05
CA ALA A 32 2.18 19.60 -10.44
C ALA A 32 2.17 18.13 -10.88
N PRO A 33 3.33 17.51 -11.18
CA PRO A 33 3.38 16.14 -11.65
C PRO A 33 2.71 15.22 -10.62
N TYR A 34 1.82 14.35 -11.11
CA TYR A 34 1.22 13.33 -10.26
C TYR A 34 2.30 12.38 -9.75
N HIS A 35 2.30 12.15 -8.45
CA HIS A 35 3.18 11.17 -7.84
C HIS A 35 2.48 9.82 -7.73
N VAL A 36 3.19 8.76 -8.13
CA VAL A 36 2.72 7.39 -7.97
C VAL A 36 3.36 6.81 -6.72
N PHE A 37 2.54 6.46 -5.76
CA PHE A 37 2.99 5.97 -4.46
C PHE A 37 2.99 4.45 -4.39
N TYR A 38 3.79 3.89 -3.48
CA TYR A 38 3.67 2.48 -3.13
C TYR A 38 2.29 2.20 -2.57
N ARG A 39 1.74 1.05 -2.97
CA ARG A 39 0.44 0.64 -2.49
C ARG A 39 0.44 0.49 -0.97
N ASN A 40 -0.60 1.04 -0.33
CA ASN A 40 -0.85 0.82 1.09
C ASN A 40 -0.88 -0.68 1.43
N GLY A 41 -0.30 -1.06 2.57
CA GLY A 41 -0.23 -2.44 3.07
C GLY A 41 0.67 -3.41 2.30
N SER A 42 1.18 -3.04 1.12
CA SER A 42 1.93 -3.98 0.26
C SER A 42 3.42 -4.06 0.57
N GLU A 43 4.05 -2.93 0.89
CA GLU A 43 5.50 -2.81 0.96
C GLU A 43 5.99 -2.21 2.28
N VAL A 44 7.17 -2.66 2.71
CA VAL A 44 7.99 -1.94 3.70
C VAL A 44 8.92 -1.01 2.93
N VAL A 45 9.01 0.22 3.36
CA VAL A 45 9.80 1.27 2.71
C VAL A 45 10.78 1.92 3.67
N LYS A 46 11.82 2.54 3.12
CA LYS A 46 12.76 3.36 3.88
C LYS A 46 13.20 4.55 3.05
N TYR A 47 13.67 5.58 3.72
CA TYR A 47 14.26 6.75 3.07
C TYR A 47 15.74 6.53 2.82
N LEU A 48 16.17 6.56 1.56
CA LEU A 48 17.59 6.43 1.16
C LEU A 48 18.38 5.45 2.04
N SER A 49 19.41 5.97 2.73
CA SER A 49 20.30 5.23 3.62
C SER A 49 19.80 5.13 5.06
N SER A 50 18.58 5.60 5.36
CA SER A 50 18.01 5.49 6.71
C SER A 50 17.77 4.02 7.09
N ASP A 51 18.08 3.68 8.33
CA ASP A 51 17.74 2.36 8.89
C ASP A 51 16.30 2.29 9.41
N LYS A 52 15.60 3.44 9.48
CA LYS A 52 14.18 3.45 9.87
C LYS A 52 13.32 2.86 8.78
N LEU A 53 12.52 1.89 9.17
CA LEU A 53 11.57 1.20 8.31
C LEU A 53 10.16 1.72 8.55
N TYR A 54 9.37 1.74 7.49
CA TYR A 54 7.99 2.20 7.49
C TYR A 54 7.12 1.27 6.65
N VAL A 55 5.85 1.19 6.98
CA VAL A 55 4.81 0.66 6.09
C VAL A 55 3.97 1.80 5.56
N VAL A 56 3.48 1.63 4.34
CA VAL A 56 2.62 2.62 3.69
C VAL A 56 1.16 2.33 4.06
N GLY A 57 0.51 3.25 4.70
CA GLY A 57 -0.92 3.23 4.98
C GLY A 57 -1.74 4.04 3.97
N LEU A 58 -3.00 4.23 4.27
CA LEU A 58 -3.89 5.08 3.47
C LEU A 58 -3.38 6.53 3.44
N ASN A 59 -3.74 7.25 2.40
CA ASN A 59 -3.37 8.67 2.20
C ASN A 59 -1.86 8.91 2.28
N ASN A 60 -1.06 7.93 1.86
CA ASN A 60 0.41 7.97 1.87
C ASN A 60 1.03 8.19 3.25
N VAL A 61 0.33 7.79 4.31
CA VAL A 61 0.86 7.84 5.67
C VAL A 61 1.89 6.74 5.85
N LEU A 62 3.07 7.11 6.35
CA LEU A 62 4.15 6.20 6.72
C LEU A 62 4.08 5.92 8.21
N TYR A 63 3.78 4.68 8.57
CA TYR A 63 3.83 4.21 9.95
C TYR A 63 5.19 3.55 10.21
N PRO A 64 5.97 4.01 11.21
CA PRO A 64 7.17 3.29 11.64
C PRO A 64 6.84 1.83 11.95
N ILE A 65 7.74 0.90 11.58
CA ILE A 65 7.57 -0.53 11.83
C ILE A 65 8.82 -1.10 12.49
N THR A 66 8.64 -1.99 13.47
CA THR A 66 9.76 -2.66 14.13
C THR A 66 10.37 -3.74 13.22
N ASN A 67 11.65 -4.05 13.42
CA ASN A 67 12.32 -5.12 12.69
C ASN A 67 11.65 -6.48 12.92
N GLU A 68 11.19 -6.74 14.13
CA GLU A 68 10.47 -7.96 14.49
C GLU A 68 9.16 -8.07 13.69
N ALA A 69 8.42 -6.97 13.57
CA ALA A 69 7.20 -6.93 12.77
C ALA A 69 7.49 -7.13 11.27
N VAL A 70 8.59 -6.58 10.74
CA VAL A 70 8.99 -6.84 9.35
C VAL A 70 9.24 -8.33 9.14
N VAL A 71 10.00 -8.97 10.01
CA VAL A 71 10.31 -10.41 9.90
C VAL A 71 9.03 -11.24 10.01
N SER A 72 8.16 -10.92 10.96
CA SER A 72 6.93 -11.66 11.22
C SER A 72 5.91 -11.51 10.08
N LEU A 73 5.70 -10.29 9.60
CA LEU A 73 4.62 -9.97 8.65
C LEU A 73 5.05 -10.09 7.19
N TYR A 74 6.33 -9.88 6.89
CA TYR A 74 6.85 -9.84 5.51
C TYR A 74 7.89 -10.95 5.23
N GLY A 75 8.38 -11.59 6.28
CA GLY A 75 9.38 -12.67 6.19
C GLY A 75 10.82 -12.18 6.37
N SER A 76 11.67 -13.08 6.87
CA SER A 76 13.07 -12.76 7.22
C SER A 76 13.96 -12.36 6.04
N LYS A 77 13.56 -12.69 4.80
CA LYS A 77 14.28 -12.33 3.58
C LYS A 77 13.75 -11.07 2.90
N TYR A 78 12.75 -10.41 3.50
CA TYR A 78 12.16 -9.22 2.92
C TYR A 78 13.17 -8.07 2.87
N LYS A 79 13.19 -7.36 1.74
CA LYS A 79 14.04 -6.18 1.54
C LYS A 79 13.17 -4.94 1.36
N ALA A 80 13.31 -3.99 2.27
CA ALA A 80 12.61 -2.71 2.19
C ALA A 80 12.92 -1.97 0.88
N LYS A 81 11.91 -1.36 0.31
CA LYS A 81 12.05 -0.50 -0.88
C LYS A 81 12.55 0.87 -0.47
N THR A 82 13.36 1.49 -1.30
CA THR A 82 13.87 2.83 -1.04
C THR A 82 12.97 3.87 -1.68
N ILE A 83 12.54 4.87 -0.89
CA ILE A 83 11.90 6.08 -1.39
C ILE A 83 12.99 7.13 -1.62
N GLY A 84 13.00 7.72 -2.80
CA GLY A 84 13.97 8.74 -3.20
C GLY A 84 13.71 10.11 -2.56
N LEU A 85 14.66 11.04 -2.75
CA LEU A 85 14.57 12.42 -2.26
C LEU A 85 13.36 13.17 -2.82
N SER A 86 13.05 12.92 -4.10
CA SER A 86 11.95 13.60 -4.81
C SER A 86 10.56 13.16 -4.33
N GLU A 87 10.43 11.90 -3.91
CA GLU A 87 9.14 11.34 -3.50
C GLU A 87 8.90 11.46 -1.99
N TRP A 88 9.97 11.44 -1.18
CA TRP A 88 9.86 11.44 0.28
C TRP A 88 9.02 12.57 0.88
N PRO A 89 9.07 13.83 0.38
CA PRO A 89 8.28 14.92 0.93
C PRO A 89 6.76 14.74 0.79
N TYR A 90 6.31 13.90 -0.15
CA TYR A 90 4.89 13.67 -0.41
C TYR A 90 4.28 12.58 0.48
N TYR A 91 5.09 11.94 1.30
CA TYR A 91 4.60 11.01 2.32
C TYR A 91 4.43 11.72 3.66
N VAL A 92 3.31 11.44 4.32
CA VAL A 92 3.04 11.92 5.68
C VAL A 92 3.61 10.92 6.68
N LYS A 93 4.45 11.36 7.61
CA LYS A 93 5.04 10.48 8.63
C LYS A 93 4.17 10.50 9.88
N ASP A 94 3.64 9.34 10.24
CA ASP A 94 3.03 9.16 11.56
C ASP A 94 4.14 9.10 12.61
N THR A 95 3.99 9.87 13.68
CA THR A 95 4.95 9.92 14.77
C THR A 95 4.41 9.32 16.07
N THR A 96 3.18 8.87 16.05
CA THR A 96 2.45 8.42 17.25
C THR A 96 2.30 6.91 17.34
N THR A 97 2.21 6.24 16.17
CA THR A 97 1.93 4.81 16.09
C THR A 97 3.13 4.07 15.50
N THR A 98 3.68 3.12 16.24
CA THR A 98 4.68 2.17 15.71
C THR A 98 4.00 0.82 15.49
N VAL A 99 4.14 0.27 14.29
CA VAL A 99 3.60 -1.05 13.93
C VAL A 99 4.51 -2.14 14.51
N ASP A 100 3.93 -3.01 15.30
CA ASP A 100 4.55 -4.24 15.81
C ASP A 100 3.87 -5.49 15.23
N VAL A 101 4.23 -6.67 15.71
CA VAL A 101 3.76 -7.97 15.22
C VAL A 101 2.24 -8.19 15.35
N ASN A 102 1.60 -7.47 16.26
CA ASN A 102 0.16 -7.57 16.54
C ASN A 102 -0.60 -6.28 16.23
N SER A 103 0.07 -5.30 15.60
CA SER A 103 -0.58 -4.04 15.26
C SER A 103 -1.27 -4.10 13.92
N VAL A 104 -2.37 -3.34 13.82
CA VAL A 104 -3.02 -3.01 12.56
C VAL A 104 -3.04 -1.51 12.33
N TYR A 105 -3.00 -1.08 11.09
CA TYR A 105 -2.99 0.33 10.69
C TYR A 105 -3.90 0.56 9.47
N PRO A 106 -4.44 1.75 9.27
CA PRO A 106 -5.26 2.08 8.11
C PRO A 106 -4.51 1.80 6.79
N GLY A 107 -5.15 1.04 5.92
CA GLY A 107 -4.56 0.60 4.65
C GLY A 107 -3.90 -0.78 4.67
N MET A 108 -3.85 -1.44 5.82
CA MET A 108 -3.30 -2.79 5.94
C MET A 108 -4.27 -3.83 5.35
N PHE A 109 -3.71 -4.81 4.64
CA PHE A 109 -4.41 -6.02 4.21
C PHE A 109 -4.06 -7.17 5.14
N ILE A 110 -5.07 -7.82 5.71
CA ILE A 110 -4.88 -8.91 6.66
C ILE A 110 -5.67 -10.15 6.27
N LYS A 111 -5.16 -11.30 6.71
CA LYS A 111 -5.82 -12.58 6.57
C LYS A 111 -6.02 -13.19 7.95
N ILE A 112 -7.25 -13.51 8.31
CA ILE A 112 -7.64 -14.14 9.59
C ILE A 112 -8.60 -15.28 9.31
N ALA A 113 -8.33 -16.45 9.87
CA ALA A 113 -9.18 -17.63 9.71
C ALA A 113 -9.57 -17.94 8.25
N GLY A 114 -8.66 -17.71 7.32
CA GLY A 114 -8.87 -17.96 5.90
C GLY A 114 -9.55 -16.85 5.12
N LYS A 115 -10.11 -15.84 5.77
CA LYS A 115 -10.76 -14.68 5.15
C LYS A 115 -9.81 -13.51 4.98
N ASN A 116 -10.03 -12.70 3.95
CA ASN A 116 -9.25 -11.52 3.62
C ASN A 116 -9.99 -10.26 4.07
N TYR A 117 -9.25 -9.34 4.68
CA TYR A 117 -9.80 -8.09 5.19
C TYR A 117 -8.89 -6.90 4.83
N PHE A 118 -9.49 -5.73 4.81
CA PHE A 118 -8.85 -4.44 4.66
C PHE A 118 -9.16 -3.58 5.88
N ILE A 119 -8.18 -2.88 6.41
CA ILE A 119 -8.36 -1.90 7.49
C ILE A 119 -8.55 -0.53 6.87
N ASP A 120 -9.74 0.04 7.00
CA ASP A 120 -10.08 1.34 6.42
C ASP A 120 -9.56 2.53 7.26
N ASN A 121 -9.87 3.74 6.82
CA ASN A 121 -9.45 4.98 7.51
C ASN A 121 -10.01 5.13 8.94
N GLU A 122 -11.18 4.58 9.19
CA GLU A 122 -11.83 4.59 10.52
C GLU A 122 -11.33 3.44 11.39
N ARG A 123 -10.35 2.68 10.91
CA ARG A 123 -9.82 1.45 11.53
C ARG A 123 -10.87 0.33 11.64
N LYS A 124 -11.88 0.33 10.79
CA LYS A 124 -12.83 -0.76 10.68
C LYS A 124 -12.24 -1.89 9.83
N MET A 125 -12.54 -3.10 10.22
CA MET A 125 -12.12 -4.31 9.51
C MET A 125 -13.19 -4.69 8.48
N ARG A 126 -12.91 -4.50 7.18
CA ARG A 126 -13.81 -4.78 6.07
C ARG A 126 -13.43 -6.06 5.36
N GLU A 127 -14.30 -7.06 5.35
CA GLU A 127 -14.06 -8.31 4.61
C GLU A 127 -14.02 -8.02 3.10
N ILE A 128 -13.09 -8.65 2.39
CA ILE A 128 -12.98 -8.54 0.93
C ILE A 128 -13.50 -9.85 0.33
N ALA A 129 -14.60 -9.76 -0.39
CA ALA A 129 -15.14 -10.90 -1.13
C ALA A 129 -14.15 -11.40 -2.21
N ALA A 130 -14.19 -12.68 -2.50
CA ALA A 130 -13.29 -13.29 -3.49
C ALA A 130 -13.37 -12.58 -4.86
N ASP A 131 -14.57 -12.24 -5.31
CA ASP A 131 -14.81 -11.57 -6.57
C ASP A 131 -14.31 -10.13 -6.60
N ALA A 132 -14.16 -9.49 -5.43
CA ALA A 132 -13.63 -8.13 -5.31
C ALA A 132 -12.10 -8.07 -5.42
N MET A 133 -11.39 -9.19 -5.31
CA MET A 133 -9.93 -9.22 -5.36
C MET A 133 -9.38 -8.66 -6.68
N ARG A 134 -9.86 -9.17 -7.81
CA ARG A 134 -9.39 -8.79 -9.15
C ARG A 134 -9.73 -7.35 -9.52
N PRO A 135 -10.98 -6.86 -9.37
CA PRO A 135 -11.32 -5.46 -9.67
C PRO A 135 -10.53 -4.43 -8.86
N ASN A 136 -10.07 -4.82 -7.66
CA ASN A 136 -9.25 -3.97 -6.79
C ASN A 136 -7.74 -4.22 -6.94
N HIS A 137 -7.30 -4.97 -7.95
CA HIS A 137 -5.90 -5.29 -8.23
C HIS A 137 -5.18 -5.94 -7.02
N LEU A 138 -5.90 -6.74 -6.23
CA LEU A 138 -5.36 -7.41 -5.06
C LEU A 138 -4.78 -8.78 -5.42
N LYS A 139 -3.68 -9.13 -4.78
CA LYS A 139 -3.08 -10.47 -4.86
C LYS A 139 -2.85 -11.04 -3.46
N PRO A 140 -2.84 -12.38 -3.31
CA PRO A 140 -2.69 -13.03 -2.00
C PRO A 140 -1.46 -12.57 -1.21
N ALA A 141 -0.37 -12.22 -1.91
CA ALA A 141 0.87 -11.77 -1.29
C ALA A 141 0.77 -10.43 -0.54
N TYR A 142 -0.32 -9.66 -0.70
CA TYR A 142 -0.50 -8.40 0.06
C TYR A 142 -1.02 -8.66 1.48
N PHE A 143 -1.68 -9.78 1.70
CA PHE A 143 -2.34 -10.06 2.97
C PHE A 143 -1.36 -10.62 4.00
N ARG A 144 -1.30 -9.98 5.15
CA ARG A 144 -0.51 -10.41 6.31
C ARG A 144 -1.36 -11.29 7.19
N THR A 145 -0.89 -12.50 7.48
CA THR A 145 -1.62 -13.41 8.36
C THR A 145 -1.46 -12.94 9.80
N LEU A 146 -2.58 -12.67 10.44
CA LEU A 146 -2.65 -12.29 11.84
C LEU A 146 -3.55 -13.26 12.60
N THR A 147 -3.37 -13.30 13.92
CA THR A 147 -4.28 -13.99 14.84
C THR A 147 -5.51 -13.13 15.10
N ALA A 148 -6.61 -13.74 15.51
CA ALA A 148 -7.84 -13.02 15.89
C ALA A 148 -7.59 -12.00 17.01
N ASN A 149 -6.64 -12.25 17.91
CA ASN A 149 -6.31 -11.34 19.01
C ASN A 149 -5.76 -9.99 18.52
N ALA A 150 -5.06 -9.96 17.38
CA ALA A 150 -4.51 -8.72 16.82
C ALA A 150 -5.58 -7.71 16.37
N VAL A 151 -6.81 -8.16 16.19
CA VAL A 151 -7.96 -7.35 15.73
C VAL A 151 -9.07 -7.25 16.78
N THR A 152 -8.81 -7.72 18.00
CA THR A 152 -9.79 -7.63 19.10
C THR A 152 -10.16 -6.17 19.34
N GLY A 153 -11.45 -5.87 19.36
CA GLY A 153 -11.97 -4.52 19.55
C GLY A 153 -12.07 -3.67 18.30
N LEU A 154 -11.67 -4.17 17.13
CA LEU A 154 -11.97 -3.48 15.87
C LEU A 154 -13.43 -3.66 15.50
N GLU A 155 -14.04 -2.58 15.05
CA GLU A 155 -15.38 -2.61 14.46
C GLU A 155 -15.35 -3.31 13.09
N VAL A 156 -16.38 -4.09 12.79
CA VAL A 156 -16.55 -4.71 11.48
C VAL A 156 -17.32 -3.75 10.58
N GLY A 157 -16.70 -3.38 9.47
CA GLY A 157 -17.32 -2.52 8.46
C GLY A 157 -18.01 -3.33 7.36
N GLU A 158 -18.56 -2.62 6.37
CA GLU A 158 -19.25 -3.23 5.23
C GLU A 158 -18.31 -4.09 4.39
N ILE A 159 -18.82 -5.22 3.87
CA ILE A 159 -18.08 -6.13 3.00
C ILE A 159 -17.79 -5.43 1.66
N ILE A 160 -16.56 -5.54 1.21
CA ILE A 160 -16.12 -5.06 -0.11
C ILE A 160 -16.44 -6.14 -1.14
N THR A 161 -17.46 -5.90 -1.96
CA THR A 161 -17.92 -6.82 -3.01
C THR A 161 -17.56 -6.35 -4.42
N ASN A 162 -17.23 -5.06 -4.58
CA ASN A 162 -16.95 -4.43 -5.86
C ASN A 162 -15.62 -3.66 -5.83
N LYS A 163 -15.29 -3.01 -6.96
CA LYS A 163 -14.18 -2.06 -7.04
C LYS A 163 -14.46 -0.85 -6.15
N VAL A 164 -13.48 -0.48 -5.34
CA VAL A 164 -13.52 0.72 -4.49
C VAL A 164 -12.31 1.62 -4.77
N SER A 165 -12.52 2.93 -4.77
CA SER A 165 -11.50 3.92 -5.15
C SER A 165 -10.30 3.90 -4.20
N GLU A 166 -10.50 3.78 -2.91
CA GLU A 166 -9.43 3.75 -1.91
C GLU A 166 -8.48 2.55 -2.05
N LEU A 167 -8.93 1.46 -2.74
CA LEU A 167 -8.11 0.30 -3.05
C LEU A 167 -7.46 0.37 -4.44
N THR A 168 -7.91 1.27 -5.31
CA THR A 168 -7.47 1.35 -6.70
C THR A 168 -6.79 2.66 -7.08
N SER A 169 -6.93 3.72 -6.27
CA SER A 169 -6.24 4.99 -6.51
C SER A 169 -4.78 4.88 -6.07
N PHE A 170 -3.84 5.04 -7.01
CA PHE A 170 -2.39 4.99 -6.78
C PHE A 170 -1.69 6.32 -7.11
N VAL A 171 -2.48 7.32 -7.46
CA VAL A 171 -2.00 8.66 -7.79
C VAL A 171 -2.35 9.62 -6.67
N GLY A 172 -1.35 10.32 -6.14
CA GLY A 172 -1.53 11.41 -5.18
C GLY A 172 -1.61 12.76 -5.89
N TYR A 173 -2.25 13.71 -5.24
CA TYR A 173 -2.42 15.09 -5.70
C TYR A 173 -1.49 16.01 -4.92
#